data_765c53563672d0c6224488c054182ed9
#
_entry.id   765c53563672d0c6224488c054182ed9
#
_cell.length_a   1.000
_cell.length_b   1.000
_cell.length_c   1.000
_cell.angle_alpha   90.00
_cell.angle_beta   90.00
_cell.angle_gamma   90.00
#
_symmetry.space_group_name_H-M   'P 1'
#
loop_
_entity.id
_entity.type
_entity.pdbx_description
1 polymer ?
#
loop_
_entity_poly.entity_id
_entity_poly.type
_entity_poly.pdbx_seq_one_letter_code
_entity_poly.pdbx_strand_id
1 'polypeptide(L)'
;MHEEVLNEAQQKLLPLMAQFRREYYLVGGTAIALHIGHRRSVDFDMFKPTAINHKRNLDRIVASGFKYQVTRRVFEQMNLIVGEVKLTFFQYPFPVIPEEKFGNVFRVPSLLSLAAMKAMRLAAGPSGRTMSIFIFC
;
A
#
# COMPACT_ATOMS: atom_id res chain seq x y z
N MET A 1 11.46 12.06 3.36
CA MET A 1 11.08 10.74 3.88
C MET A 1 12.29 9.83 4.02
N HIS A 2 12.17 8.84 4.84
CA HIS A 2 13.28 7.97 5.22
C HIS A 2 13.41 6.76 4.30
N GLU A 3 14.02 6.95 3.15
CA GLU A 3 14.19 5.88 2.15
C GLU A 3 14.96 4.66 2.69
N GLU A 4 15.82 4.86 3.68
CA GLU A 4 16.62 3.80 4.28
C GLU A 4 15.79 2.71 4.97
N VAL A 5 14.50 2.95 5.23
CA VAL A 5 13.63 1.92 5.80
C VAL A 5 13.24 0.84 4.78
N LEU A 6 13.41 1.11 3.48
CA LEU A 6 13.10 0.15 2.43
C LEU A 6 14.26 -0.84 2.28
N ASN A 7 13.92 -2.12 2.15
CA ASN A 7 14.93 -3.12 1.86
C ASN A 7 15.27 -3.15 0.36
N GLU A 8 16.24 -3.95 -0.01
CA GLU A 8 16.70 -4.02 -1.40
C GLU A 8 15.58 -4.47 -2.36
N ALA A 9 14.79 -5.46 -1.95
CA ALA A 9 13.69 -5.96 -2.78
C ALA A 9 12.64 -4.88 -3.00
N GLN A 10 12.31 -4.10 -1.97
CA GLN A 10 11.38 -2.98 -2.10
C GLN A 10 11.93 -1.90 -3.01
N GLN A 11 13.21 -1.58 -2.89
CA GLN A 11 13.84 -0.57 -3.74
C GLN A 11 13.80 -0.95 -5.22
N LYS A 12 13.98 -2.22 -5.53
CA LYS A 12 13.88 -2.72 -6.90
C LYS A 12 12.51 -2.55 -7.50
N LEU A 13 11.47 -2.55 -6.68
CA LEU A 13 10.09 -2.40 -7.13
C LEU A 13 9.66 -0.94 -7.30
N LEU A 14 10.44 0.04 -6.87
CA LEU A 14 10.02 1.44 -6.92
C LEU A 14 9.62 1.91 -8.32
N PRO A 15 10.31 1.56 -9.41
CA PRO A 15 9.86 1.95 -10.75
C PRO A 15 8.48 1.41 -11.10
N LEU A 16 8.16 0.17 -10.68
CA LEU A 16 6.84 -0.40 -10.88
C LEU A 16 5.81 0.35 -10.03
N MET A 17 6.12 0.58 -8.76
CA MET A 17 5.20 1.25 -7.85
C MET A 17 4.87 2.67 -8.29
N ALA A 18 5.80 3.34 -8.96
CA ALA A 18 5.57 4.68 -9.49
C ALA A 18 4.41 4.72 -10.51
N GLN A 19 4.11 3.61 -11.18
CA GLN A 19 3.02 3.54 -12.13
C GLN A 19 1.65 3.60 -11.48
N PHE A 20 1.57 3.35 -10.17
CA PHE A 20 0.32 3.38 -9.41
C PHE A 20 0.10 4.70 -8.65
N ARG A 21 1.05 5.62 -8.69
CA ARG A 21 1.04 6.82 -7.84
C ARG A 21 -0.16 7.74 -8.04
N ARG A 22 -0.77 7.73 -9.22
CA ARG A 22 -1.91 8.59 -9.50
C ARG A 22 -3.24 8.00 -9.02
N GLU A 23 -3.27 6.70 -8.81
CA GLU A 23 -4.49 6.00 -8.43
C GLU A 23 -4.50 5.62 -6.95
N TYR A 24 -3.35 5.31 -6.39
CA TYR A 24 -3.23 4.74 -5.05
C TYR A 24 -2.40 5.61 -4.13
N TYR A 25 -2.67 5.45 -2.85
CA TYR A 25 -1.83 5.98 -1.78
C TYR A 25 -1.11 4.82 -1.11
N LEU A 26 0.13 5.05 -0.70
CA LEU A 26 0.85 4.10 0.14
C LEU A 26 0.41 4.30 1.59
N VAL A 27 -0.05 3.23 2.23
CA VAL A 27 -0.48 3.24 3.63
C VAL A 27 0.21 2.11 4.38
N GLY A 28 -0.21 1.86 5.61
CA GLY A 28 0.30 0.76 6.42
C GLY A 28 1.66 1.02 7.02
N GLY A 29 2.31 -0.07 7.43
CA GLY A 29 3.59 0.01 8.15
C GLY A 29 4.71 0.66 7.38
N THR A 30 4.79 0.44 6.06
CA THR A 30 5.83 1.07 5.24
C THR A 30 5.64 2.58 5.15
N ALA A 31 4.40 3.05 5.01
CA ALA A 31 4.12 4.48 5.00
C ALA A 31 4.52 5.13 6.32
N ILE A 32 4.20 4.51 7.44
CA ILE A 32 4.59 4.99 8.76
C ILE A 32 6.12 5.00 8.89
N ALA A 33 6.77 3.95 8.47
CA ALA A 33 8.23 3.87 8.54
C ALA A 33 8.91 4.96 7.71
N LEU A 34 8.38 5.30 6.53
CA LEU A 34 8.90 6.39 5.71
C LEU A 34 8.80 7.74 6.40
N HIS A 35 7.74 7.96 7.20
CA HIS A 35 7.59 9.19 7.96
C HIS A 35 8.57 9.29 9.13
N ILE A 36 8.71 8.24 9.91
CA ILE A 36 9.43 8.31 11.19
C ILE A 36 10.83 7.69 11.18
N GLY A 37 11.13 6.83 10.23
CA GLY A 37 12.49 6.36 9.96
C GLY A 37 13.08 5.36 10.95
N HIS A 38 12.36 4.94 11.98
CA HIS A 38 12.92 4.07 13.03
C HIS A 38 12.46 2.62 12.94
N ARG A 39 11.60 2.30 11.99
CA ARG A 39 11.01 0.98 11.84
C ARG A 39 11.10 0.53 10.40
N ARG A 40 11.54 -0.69 10.17
CA ARG A 40 11.54 -1.28 8.83
C ARG A 40 10.21 -1.98 8.58
N SER A 41 9.78 -1.93 7.34
CA SER A 41 8.64 -2.68 6.84
C SER A 41 9.02 -3.29 5.51
N VAL A 42 8.48 -4.48 5.21
CA VAL A 42 8.84 -5.24 4.01
C VAL A 42 7.72 -5.29 2.99
N ASP A 43 6.56 -4.73 3.30
CA ASP A 43 5.37 -4.82 2.46
C ASP A 43 5.04 -3.46 1.84
N PHE A 44 4.26 -3.50 0.75
CA PHE A 44 3.62 -2.30 0.22
C PHE A 44 2.11 -2.48 0.28
N ASP A 45 1.43 -1.57 0.97
CA ASP A 45 -0.02 -1.55 1.07
C ASP A 45 -0.55 -0.33 0.32
N MET A 46 -1.24 -0.58 -0.79
CA MET A 46 -1.74 0.46 -1.68
C MET A 46 -3.25 0.55 -1.58
N PHE A 47 -3.74 1.76 -1.41
CA PHE A 47 -5.14 2.02 -1.13
C PHE A 47 -5.70 3.07 -2.08
N LYS A 48 -6.97 2.91 -2.46
CA LYS A 48 -7.74 3.97 -3.11
C LYS A 48 -9.22 3.91 -2.71
N PRO A 49 -9.93 5.02 -2.75
CA PRO A 49 -11.34 5.04 -2.33
C PRO A 49 -12.32 4.49 -3.37
N THR A 50 -11.88 4.29 -4.60
CA THR A 50 -12.73 3.79 -5.69
C THR A 50 -12.38 2.35 -6.06
N ALA A 51 -13.17 1.76 -6.97
CA ALA A 51 -13.00 0.37 -7.33
C ALA A 51 -11.63 0.07 -7.93
N ILE A 52 -11.09 -1.09 -7.57
CA ILE A 52 -9.81 -1.57 -8.08
C ILE A 52 -9.99 -2.11 -9.50
N ASN A 53 -9.11 -1.70 -10.41
CA ASN A 53 -9.03 -2.33 -11.72
C ASN A 53 -7.98 -3.44 -11.69
N HIS A 54 -8.42 -4.65 -11.36
CA HIS A 54 -7.53 -5.81 -11.22
C HIS A 54 -6.75 -6.10 -12.48
N LYS A 55 -7.41 -6.03 -13.63
CA LYS A 55 -6.76 -6.32 -14.91
C LYS A 55 -5.63 -5.35 -15.18
N ARG A 56 -5.87 -4.05 -15.01
CA ARG A 56 -4.86 -3.02 -15.25
C ARG A 56 -3.68 -3.17 -14.29
N ASN A 57 -3.96 -3.44 -13.02
CA ASN A 57 -2.90 -3.66 -12.03
C ASN A 57 -2.03 -4.85 -12.41
N LEU A 58 -2.66 -5.94 -12.79
CA LEU A 58 -1.94 -7.16 -13.17
C LEU A 58 -1.15 -6.96 -14.47
N ASP A 59 -1.73 -6.26 -15.45
CA ASP A 59 -1.04 -5.96 -16.70
C ASP A 59 0.25 -5.17 -16.46
N ARG A 60 0.22 -4.21 -15.55
CA ARG A 60 1.42 -3.43 -15.19
C ARG A 60 2.48 -4.31 -14.53
N ILE A 61 2.06 -5.23 -13.67
CA ILE A 61 2.99 -6.14 -12.99
C ILE A 61 3.62 -7.11 -13.99
N VAL A 62 2.82 -7.67 -14.89
CA VAL A 62 3.31 -8.55 -15.96
C VAL A 62 4.31 -7.81 -16.83
N ALA A 63 4.00 -6.59 -17.23
CA ALA A 63 4.87 -5.79 -18.07
C ALA A 63 6.20 -5.43 -17.40
N SER A 64 6.23 -5.40 -16.07
CA SER A 64 7.47 -5.09 -15.32
C SER A 64 8.53 -6.17 -15.41
N GLY A 65 8.15 -7.41 -15.75
CA GLY A 65 9.05 -8.54 -15.80
C GLY A 65 9.36 -9.20 -14.47
N PHE A 66 8.85 -8.69 -13.36
CA PHE A 66 9.04 -9.34 -12.07
C PHE A 66 8.23 -10.63 -11.97
N LYS A 67 8.78 -11.62 -11.27
CA LYS A 67 8.00 -12.80 -10.88
C LYS A 67 6.92 -12.38 -9.92
N TYR A 68 5.73 -12.94 -10.09
CA TYR A 68 4.61 -12.61 -9.24
C TYR A 68 3.73 -13.81 -8.96
N GLN A 69 3.01 -13.76 -7.86
CA GLN A 69 2.01 -14.75 -7.49
C GLN A 69 0.84 -14.02 -6.85
N VAL A 70 -0.36 -14.23 -7.39
CA VAL A 70 -1.59 -13.71 -6.78
C VAL A 70 -2.00 -14.67 -5.66
N THR A 71 -2.03 -14.18 -4.43
CA THR A 71 -2.38 -15.00 -3.26
C THR A 71 -3.84 -14.84 -2.86
N ARG A 72 -4.47 -13.71 -3.24
CA ARG A 72 -5.89 -13.48 -3.00
C ARG A 72 -6.40 -12.45 -4.00
N ARG A 73 -7.59 -12.68 -4.53
CA ARG A 73 -8.26 -11.73 -5.42
C ARG A 73 -9.75 -11.74 -5.15
N VAL A 74 -10.26 -10.64 -4.63
CA VAL A 74 -11.69 -10.38 -4.44
C VAL A 74 -11.99 -9.00 -5.00
N PHE A 75 -13.27 -8.62 -5.05
CA PHE A 75 -13.66 -7.36 -5.69
C PHE A 75 -12.91 -6.15 -5.13
N GLU A 76 -12.79 -6.05 -3.82
CA GLU A 76 -12.23 -4.88 -3.15
C GLU A 76 -10.77 -5.04 -2.71
N GLN A 77 -10.13 -6.17 -3.05
CA GLN A 77 -8.75 -6.41 -2.59
C GLN A 77 -8.03 -7.40 -3.49
N MET A 78 -6.75 -7.14 -3.72
CA MET A 78 -5.85 -8.08 -4.38
C MET A 78 -4.53 -8.14 -3.62
N ASN A 79 -4.13 -9.34 -3.24
CA ASN A 79 -2.85 -9.60 -2.59
C ASN A 79 -1.94 -10.36 -3.53
N LEU A 80 -0.70 -9.91 -3.63
CA LEU A 80 0.31 -10.56 -4.45
C LEU A 80 1.63 -10.62 -3.71
N ILE A 81 2.49 -11.51 -4.20
CA ILE A 81 3.91 -11.45 -3.91
C ILE A 81 4.58 -11.10 -5.23
N VAL A 82 5.30 -10.00 -5.28
CA VAL A 82 6.02 -9.53 -6.48
C VAL A 82 7.49 -9.47 -6.14
N GLY A 83 8.28 -10.27 -6.86
CA GLY A 83 9.64 -10.50 -6.41
C GLY A 83 9.59 -11.13 -5.01
N GLU A 84 10.16 -10.48 -4.02
CA GLU A 84 10.15 -10.91 -2.63
C GLU A 84 9.28 -10.03 -1.75
N VAL A 85 8.47 -9.15 -2.35
CA VAL A 85 7.70 -8.14 -1.63
C VAL A 85 6.22 -8.48 -1.66
N LYS A 86 5.59 -8.44 -0.50
CA LYS A 86 4.14 -8.60 -0.39
C LYS A 86 3.47 -7.28 -0.77
N LEU A 87 2.63 -7.33 -1.78
CA LEU A 87 1.93 -6.18 -2.33
C LEU A 87 0.44 -6.37 -2.17
N THR A 88 -0.22 -5.39 -1.57
CA THR A 88 -1.67 -5.41 -1.38
C THR A 88 -2.28 -4.17 -2.01
N PHE A 89 -3.31 -4.38 -2.83
CA PHE A 89 -4.19 -3.30 -3.32
C PHE A 89 -5.54 -3.48 -2.67
N PHE A 90 -6.12 -2.41 -2.13
CA PHE A 90 -7.46 -2.50 -1.58
C PHE A 90 -8.25 -1.21 -1.76
N GLN A 91 -9.56 -1.37 -1.76
CA GLN A 91 -10.51 -0.28 -1.85
C GLN A 91 -11.14 -0.04 -0.48
N TYR A 92 -11.17 1.22 -0.06
CA TYR A 92 -11.86 1.61 1.15
C TYR A 92 -12.27 3.08 1.04
N PRO A 93 -13.52 3.43 1.37
CA PRO A 93 -14.02 4.79 1.17
C PRO A 93 -13.56 5.76 2.27
N PHE A 94 -12.28 5.76 2.58
CA PHE A 94 -11.71 6.68 3.56
C PHE A 94 -11.23 7.94 2.84
N PRO A 95 -11.74 9.13 3.21
CA PRO A 95 -11.29 10.38 2.60
C PRO A 95 -9.87 10.68 3.08
N VAL A 96 -8.91 10.59 2.18
CA VAL A 96 -7.52 10.87 2.46
C VAL A 96 -7.07 12.05 1.61
N ILE A 97 -6.48 13.02 2.25
CA ILE A 97 -5.79 14.11 1.56
C ILE A 97 -4.31 13.79 1.67
N PRO A 98 -3.65 13.42 0.57
CA PRO A 98 -2.23 13.14 0.62
C PRO A 98 -1.47 14.45 0.82
N GLU A 99 -0.61 14.48 1.82
CA GLU A 99 0.17 15.67 2.14
C GLU A 99 1.66 15.48 1.86
N GLU A 100 2.08 14.23 1.67
CA GLU A 100 3.48 13.91 1.47
C GLU A 100 3.67 13.11 0.19
N LYS A 101 4.85 13.26 -0.39
CA LYS A 101 5.25 12.49 -1.56
C LYS A 101 6.60 11.84 -1.28
N PHE A 102 6.72 10.60 -1.64
CA PHE A 102 8.00 9.92 -1.68
C PHE A 102 8.51 9.97 -3.13
N GLY A 103 9.24 11.02 -3.47
CA GLY A 103 9.70 11.27 -4.82
C GLY A 103 8.54 11.27 -5.81
N ASN A 104 8.72 10.64 -6.97
CA ASN A 104 7.68 10.41 -7.96
C ASN A 104 7.12 9.00 -7.91
N VAL A 105 7.22 8.34 -6.75
CA VAL A 105 6.84 6.93 -6.60
C VAL A 105 5.53 6.78 -5.85
N PHE A 106 5.38 7.47 -4.71
CA PHE A 106 4.22 7.32 -3.85
C PHE A 106 3.61 8.66 -3.47
N ARG A 107 2.28 8.66 -3.37
CA ARG A 107 1.56 9.63 -2.56
C ARG A 107 1.30 8.97 -1.21
N VAL A 108 1.68 9.64 -0.14
CA VAL A 108 1.61 9.08 1.21
C VAL A 108 0.75 10.01 2.07
N PRO A 109 -0.30 9.49 2.73
CA PRO A 109 -1.05 10.29 3.68
C PRO A 109 -0.14 10.85 4.77
N SER A 110 -0.55 11.95 5.38
CA SER A 110 0.17 12.48 6.53
C SER A 110 0.21 11.46 7.66
N LEU A 111 1.17 11.60 8.53
CA LEU A 111 1.27 10.72 9.70
C LEU A 111 0.00 10.77 10.54
N LEU A 112 -0.62 11.94 10.65
CA LEU A 112 -1.90 12.09 11.34
C LEU A 112 -3.01 11.28 10.68
N SER A 113 -3.10 11.32 9.35
CA SER A 113 -4.09 10.54 8.59
C SER A 113 -3.86 9.05 8.78
N LEU A 114 -2.61 8.59 8.74
CA LEU A 114 -2.27 7.19 8.97
C LEU A 114 -2.64 6.74 10.39
N ALA A 115 -2.42 7.60 11.37
CA ALA A 115 -2.82 7.32 12.76
C ALA A 115 -4.34 7.23 12.88
N ALA A 116 -5.08 8.11 12.20
CA ALA A 116 -6.54 8.07 12.19
C ALA A 116 -7.07 6.78 11.55
N MET A 117 -6.47 6.33 10.46
CA MET A 117 -6.85 5.07 9.83
C MET A 117 -6.66 3.89 10.80
N LYS A 118 -5.54 3.88 11.51
CA LYS A 118 -5.27 2.85 12.51
C LYS A 118 -6.26 2.91 13.68
N ALA A 119 -6.61 4.10 14.12
CA ALA A 119 -7.61 4.30 15.18
C ALA A 119 -8.99 3.80 14.75
N MET A 120 -9.38 4.05 13.50
CA MET A 120 -10.62 3.53 12.95
C MET A 120 -10.68 2.01 12.94
N ARG A 121 -9.56 1.37 12.64
CA ARG A 121 -9.47 -0.09 12.72
C ARG A 121 -9.77 -0.57 14.14
N LEU A 122 -9.17 0.05 15.15
CA LEU A 122 -9.41 -0.31 16.54
C LEU A 122 -10.87 -0.08 16.95
N ALA A 123 -11.46 1.04 16.49
CA ALA A 123 -12.85 1.35 16.79
C ALA A 123 -13.83 0.39 16.11
N ALA A 124 -13.49 -0.15 14.95
CA ALA A 124 -14.34 -1.11 14.24
C ALA A 124 -14.47 -2.45 14.99
N GLY A 125 -13.51 -2.76 15.87
CA GLY A 125 -13.52 -3.96 16.66
C GLY A 125 -13.24 -5.24 15.88
N PRO A 126 -13.18 -6.38 16.56
CA PRO A 126 -12.73 -7.63 15.93
C PRO A 126 -13.73 -8.25 14.96
N SER A 127 -15.00 -7.88 15.04
CA SER A 127 -16.04 -8.42 14.17
C SER A 127 -16.27 -7.60 12.91
N GLY A 128 -15.67 -6.44 12.80
CA GLY A 128 -15.85 -5.56 11.67
C GLY A 128 -15.24 -6.14 10.40
N ARG A 129 -16.02 -6.14 9.32
CA ARG A 129 -15.53 -6.63 8.03
C ARG A 129 -14.42 -5.78 7.47
N THR A 130 -14.45 -4.51 7.78
CA THR A 130 -13.42 -3.57 7.37
C THR A 130 -12.09 -3.82 8.04
N MET A 131 -12.07 -4.67 9.06
CA MET A 131 -10.85 -4.98 9.82
C MET A 131 -9.72 -5.52 8.94
N SER A 132 -10.05 -6.37 7.96
CA SER A 132 -9.03 -6.94 7.09
C SER A 132 -8.26 -5.88 6.30
N ILE A 133 -8.86 -4.73 6.08
CA ILE A 133 -8.25 -3.63 5.34
C ILE A 133 -7.11 -3.00 6.16
N PHE A 134 -7.24 -2.99 7.46
CA PHE A 134 -6.33 -2.29 8.34
C PHE A 134 -5.32 -3.20 9.04
N ILE A 135 -5.36 -4.50 8.81
CA ILE A 135 -4.41 -5.42 9.44
C ILE A 135 -2.97 -5.13 9.05
N PHE A 136 -2.77 -4.39 7.97
CA PHE A 136 -1.45 -4.02 7.48
C PHE A 136 -0.90 -2.76 8.14
N CYS A 137 -1.69 -2.08 8.92
CA CYS A 137 -1.26 -0.87 9.63
C CYS A 137 -0.63 -1.18 11.02
#